data_3ec326bedbb01c0577ac9a459485ecf8
#
_entry.id   3ec326bedbb01c0577ac9a459485ecf8
#
_cell.length_a   1.000
_cell.length_b   1.000
_cell.length_c   1.000
_cell.angle_alpha   90.00
_cell.angle_beta   90.00
_cell.angle_gamma   90.00
#
_symmetry.space_group_name_H-M   'P 1'
#
loop_
_entity.id
_entity.type
_entity.pdbx_description
1 polymer ?
#
loop_
_entity_poly.entity_id
_entity_poly.type
_entity_poly.pdbx_seq_one_letter_code
_entity_poly.pdbx_strand_id
1 'polypeptide(L)'
;MEQVHLLIKNAKVFNSYLKKFISANVAVKDGKFYYIDRKQDTDLQTDNVIDAKGSYMIPGLTDIHMHIESSMATPAFFGKCAGENGVTTVVSEPHEMANVKGIRGILEMISAAKNAPIDIFYGIPSSVPSTSEKLETTGGIIDCSAMKHLLEEKDVVCVGEIMNYRQIIRENDLEISRFLEYLKKDHPGYVIEGHCPSLLDLDLAKFLYLGINGDHTEHTLEEVKQRIENGMFFEIQDKMLKPEILEYICQNQLYEYCSFVTDDTMADVLYEQGPLNAVVQKAIDMGFPMEQAIYCATYTPCQRMHFYDRGAIAPGKLADFMLLKDPSVLKPEAVFKNGVPIYAKDEPQLPLSASTYEFPADFYRSVQLPEIFLKDFQVNEIGRASCRERV
;
A
#
# COMPACT_ATOMS: atom_id res chain seq x y z
N MET A 1 31.48 -5.40 -26.28
CA MET A 1 30.85 -5.81 -25.00
C MET A 1 29.94 -4.68 -24.53
N GLU A 2 28.75 -5.00 -24.11
CA GLU A 2 27.80 -4.01 -23.70
C GLU A 2 27.99 -3.66 -22.23
N GLN A 3 27.91 -2.36 -21.89
CA GLN A 3 28.08 -1.89 -20.51
C GLN A 3 26.75 -1.82 -19.76
N VAL A 4 26.74 -2.28 -18.51
CA VAL A 4 25.62 -2.20 -17.57
C VAL A 4 26.08 -1.57 -16.25
N HIS A 5 25.13 -1.07 -15.45
CA HIS A 5 25.44 -0.37 -14.21
C HIS A 5 25.67 -1.32 -13.04
N LEU A 6 24.99 -2.47 -13.04
CA LEU A 6 25.07 -3.47 -11.97
C LEU A 6 24.86 -4.87 -12.57
N LEU A 7 25.62 -5.84 -12.08
CA LEU A 7 25.45 -7.26 -12.41
C LEU A 7 25.35 -8.08 -11.12
N ILE A 8 24.20 -8.69 -10.90
CA ILE A 8 23.96 -9.63 -9.81
C ILE A 8 24.21 -11.04 -10.37
N LYS A 9 25.20 -11.76 -9.81
CA LYS A 9 25.54 -13.12 -10.22
C LYS A 9 25.01 -14.16 -9.23
N ASN A 10 24.80 -15.37 -9.73
CA ASN A 10 24.47 -16.55 -8.92
C ASN A 10 23.20 -16.39 -8.05
N ALA A 11 22.18 -15.69 -8.54
CA ALA A 11 20.93 -15.50 -7.81
C ALA A 11 19.90 -16.59 -8.15
N LYS A 12 19.03 -16.89 -7.17
CA LYS A 12 17.76 -17.57 -7.38
C LYS A 12 16.69 -16.50 -7.55
N VAL A 13 16.33 -16.21 -8.77
CA VAL A 13 15.46 -15.09 -9.15
C VAL A 13 14.01 -15.52 -9.18
N PHE A 14 13.14 -14.83 -8.46
CA PHE A 14 11.70 -15.05 -8.56
C PHE A 14 11.16 -14.53 -9.89
N ASN A 15 10.65 -15.45 -10.70
CA ASN A 15 9.98 -15.12 -11.94
C ASN A 15 8.48 -15.03 -11.71
N SER A 16 7.94 -13.81 -11.66
CA SER A 16 6.53 -13.55 -11.38
C SER A 16 5.58 -14.18 -12.42
N TYR A 17 6.00 -14.33 -13.68
CA TYR A 17 5.17 -14.93 -14.73
C TYR A 17 5.07 -16.46 -14.62
N LEU A 18 6.10 -17.09 -14.05
CA LEU A 18 6.12 -18.52 -13.79
C LEU A 18 5.74 -18.88 -12.35
N LYS A 19 5.66 -17.88 -11.48
CA LYS A 19 5.42 -18.01 -10.03
C LYS A 19 6.38 -19.00 -9.36
N LYS A 20 7.67 -18.94 -9.73
CA LYS A 20 8.72 -19.82 -9.20
C LYS A 20 10.10 -19.21 -9.33
N PHE A 21 11.06 -19.76 -8.58
CA PHE A 21 12.46 -19.37 -8.67
C PHE A 21 13.18 -20.03 -9.84
N ILE A 22 14.07 -19.25 -10.47
CA ILE A 22 14.99 -19.71 -11.51
C ILE A 22 16.42 -19.25 -11.18
N SER A 23 17.43 -20.07 -11.46
CA SER A 23 18.83 -19.63 -11.34
C SER A 23 19.20 -18.75 -12.52
N ALA A 24 19.70 -17.55 -12.26
CA ALA A 24 20.10 -16.60 -13.29
C ALA A 24 21.10 -15.56 -12.75
N ASN A 25 21.84 -14.94 -13.65
CA ASN A 25 22.45 -13.63 -13.42
C ASN A 25 21.46 -12.54 -13.86
N VAL A 26 21.49 -11.38 -13.20
CA VAL A 26 20.61 -10.26 -13.51
C VAL A 26 21.43 -9.01 -13.75
N ALA A 27 21.26 -8.40 -14.92
CA ALA A 27 21.90 -7.14 -15.26
C ALA A 27 20.92 -5.98 -15.12
N VAL A 28 21.42 -4.84 -14.59
CA VAL A 28 20.67 -3.60 -14.45
C VAL A 28 21.35 -2.49 -15.23
N LYS A 29 20.57 -1.73 -15.99
CA LYS A 29 21.00 -0.57 -16.78
C LYS A 29 19.95 0.55 -16.65
N ASP A 30 20.39 1.77 -16.42
CA ASP A 30 19.52 2.96 -16.30
C ASP A 30 18.36 2.78 -15.31
N GLY A 31 18.64 2.17 -14.14
CA GLY A 31 17.65 1.93 -13.09
C GLY A 31 16.64 0.81 -13.39
N LYS A 32 16.81 0.08 -14.50
CA LYS A 32 15.88 -0.97 -14.93
C LYS A 32 16.60 -2.30 -15.11
N PHE A 33 15.85 -3.39 -14.90
CA PHE A 33 16.35 -4.69 -15.31
C PHE A 33 16.60 -4.69 -16.82
N TYR A 34 17.79 -5.13 -17.21
CA TYR A 34 18.22 -5.13 -18.59
C TYR A 34 18.22 -6.54 -19.19
N TYR A 35 18.78 -7.51 -18.45
CA TYR A 35 18.87 -8.89 -18.93
C TYR A 35 18.80 -9.89 -17.77
N ILE A 36 18.08 -10.99 -17.98
CA ILE A 36 17.98 -12.14 -17.06
C ILE A 36 18.68 -13.31 -17.73
N ASP A 37 19.93 -13.54 -17.36
CA ASP A 37 20.79 -14.53 -17.98
C ASP A 37 20.71 -15.89 -17.26
N ARG A 38 19.92 -16.79 -17.79
CA ARG A 38 19.79 -18.16 -17.28
C ARG A 38 20.98 -19.05 -17.60
N LYS A 39 21.73 -18.75 -18.64
CA LYS A 39 22.93 -19.52 -19.03
C LYS A 39 24.15 -19.13 -18.20
N GLN A 40 24.09 -17.91 -17.60
CA GLN A 40 25.17 -17.37 -16.79
C GLN A 40 26.50 -17.21 -17.53
N ASP A 41 26.44 -17.00 -18.85
CA ASP A 41 27.58 -16.95 -19.75
C ASP A 41 27.75 -15.61 -20.50
N THR A 42 27.06 -14.56 -20.02
CA THR A 42 27.00 -13.28 -20.71
C THR A 42 28.29 -12.46 -20.61
N ASP A 43 28.66 -11.79 -21.70
CA ASP A 43 29.81 -10.88 -21.82
C ASP A 43 29.48 -9.43 -21.46
N LEU A 44 28.57 -9.20 -20.51
CA LEU A 44 28.27 -7.85 -20.04
C LEU A 44 29.39 -7.31 -19.13
N GLN A 45 29.74 -6.04 -19.34
CA GLN A 45 30.78 -5.36 -18.57
C GLN A 45 30.21 -4.40 -17.54
N THR A 46 30.72 -4.47 -16.33
CA THR A 46 30.48 -3.51 -15.25
C THR A 46 31.59 -3.65 -14.20
N ASP A 47 31.91 -2.54 -13.54
CA ASP A 47 32.76 -2.53 -12.35
C ASP A 47 31.96 -2.87 -11.07
N ASN A 48 30.63 -2.89 -11.15
CA ASN A 48 29.75 -3.13 -10.01
C ASN A 48 29.11 -4.52 -10.12
N VAL A 49 29.73 -5.51 -9.50
CA VAL A 49 29.29 -6.91 -9.49
C VAL A 49 28.95 -7.32 -8.05
N ILE A 50 27.75 -7.85 -7.86
CA ILE A 50 27.30 -8.48 -6.61
C ILE A 50 27.20 -9.98 -6.85
N ASP A 51 27.94 -10.79 -6.09
CA ASP A 51 27.74 -12.23 -6.03
C ASP A 51 26.66 -12.56 -4.98
N ALA A 52 25.49 -12.95 -5.45
CA ALA A 52 24.38 -13.33 -4.57
C ALA A 52 24.61 -14.66 -3.86
N LYS A 53 25.64 -15.45 -4.21
CA LYS A 53 26.03 -16.71 -3.56
C LYS A 53 24.86 -17.68 -3.38
N GLY A 54 23.93 -17.69 -4.31
CA GLY A 54 22.74 -18.53 -4.24
C GLY A 54 21.57 -17.94 -3.41
N SER A 55 21.67 -16.69 -2.96
CA SER A 55 20.57 -15.99 -2.31
C SER A 55 19.38 -15.82 -3.25
N TYR A 56 18.22 -15.66 -2.67
CA TYR A 56 16.96 -15.46 -3.36
C TYR A 56 16.77 -13.97 -3.68
N MET A 57 16.46 -13.67 -4.92
CA MET A 57 16.17 -12.34 -5.41
C MET A 57 14.70 -12.25 -5.78
N ILE A 58 13.96 -11.40 -5.07
CA ILE A 58 12.53 -11.16 -5.32
C ILE A 58 12.29 -9.69 -5.65
N PRO A 59 11.21 -9.34 -6.39
CA PRO A 59 10.85 -7.93 -6.58
C PRO A 59 10.63 -7.24 -5.24
N GLY A 60 10.80 -5.93 -5.18
CA GLY A 60 10.40 -5.16 -4.01
C GLY A 60 8.91 -5.29 -3.74
N LEU A 61 8.54 -5.35 -2.46
CA LEU A 61 7.14 -5.42 -2.03
C LEU A 61 6.42 -4.12 -2.39
N THR A 62 5.15 -4.25 -2.74
CA THR A 62 4.26 -3.15 -3.10
C THR A 62 3.02 -3.19 -2.23
N ASP A 63 2.81 -2.15 -1.44
CA ASP A 63 1.65 -1.98 -0.57
C ASP A 63 0.69 -0.99 -1.23
N ILE A 64 -0.51 -1.42 -1.55
CA ILE A 64 -1.47 -0.60 -2.29
C ILE A 64 -2.57 0.02 -1.43
N HIS A 65 -2.55 -0.24 -0.12
CA HIS A 65 -3.44 0.40 0.83
C HIS A 65 -2.82 0.48 2.22
N MET A 66 -2.50 1.70 2.66
CA MET A 66 -1.95 1.96 3.98
C MET A 66 -2.10 3.44 4.36
N HIS A 67 -1.95 3.73 5.66
CA HIS A 67 -2.00 5.08 6.23
C HIS A 67 -0.65 5.42 6.89
N ILE A 68 0.11 6.35 6.29
CA ILE A 68 1.40 6.78 6.87
C ILE A 68 1.17 7.42 8.24
N GLU A 69 0.07 8.16 8.37
CA GLU A 69 -0.29 8.92 9.58
C GLU A 69 -0.47 8.03 10.81
N SER A 70 -1.03 6.84 10.65
CA SER A 70 -1.22 5.87 11.74
C SER A 70 0.11 5.47 12.41
N SER A 71 1.20 5.50 11.65
CA SER A 71 2.54 5.24 12.15
C SER A 71 3.17 6.40 12.92
N MET A 72 2.51 7.58 12.95
CA MET A 72 3.03 8.84 13.50
C MET A 72 4.37 9.28 12.88
N ALA A 73 4.71 8.76 11.70
CA ALA A 73 5.94 9.06 10.98
C ALA A 73 5.69 10.10 9.89
N THR A 74 6.74 10.81 9.51
CA THR A 74 6.74 11.56 8.25
C THR A 74 6.89 10.61 7.06
N PRO A 75 6.44 10.97 5.85
CA PRO A 75 6.58 10.10 4.67
C PRO A 75 8.01 9.62 4.41
N ALA A 76 9.02 10.50 4.61
CA ALA A 76 10.42 10.13 4.42
C ALA A 76 10.90 9.11 5.47
N PHE A 77 10.50 9.27 6.74
CA PHE A 77 10.87 8.31 7.80
C PHE A 77 10.14 6.97 7.63
N PHE A 78 8.85 7.01 7.33
CA PHE A 78 8.09 5.82 6.99
C PHE A 78 8.75 5.08 5.83
N GLY A 79 9.04 5.79 4.74
CA GLY A 79 9.67 5.21 3.55
C GLY A 79 11.04 4.57 3.84
N LYS A 80 11.81 5.12 4.80
CA LYS A 80 13.05 4.48 5.26
C LYS A 80 12.75 3.15 5.95
N CYS A 81 11.86 3.15 6.94
CA CYS A 81 11.50 1.92 7.66
C CYS A 81 10.92 0.86 6.73
N ALA A 82 10.05 1.25 5.81
CA ALA A 82 9.46 0.37 4.82
C ALA A 82 10.53 -0.20 3.86
N GLY A 83 11.43 0.66 3.36
CA GLY A 83 12.53 0.27 2.49
C GLY A 83 13.48 -0.74 3.12
N GLU A 84 13.85 -0.54 4.40
CA GLU A 84 14.67 -1.48 5.16
C GLU A 84 14.03 -2.87 5.29
N ASN A 85 12.70 -2.94 5.20
CA ASN A 85 11.90 -4.17 5.24
C ASN A 85 11.49 -4.69 3.85
N GLY A 86 12.08 -4.14 2.77
CA GLY A 86 11.88 -4.63 1.41
C GLY A 86 10.67 -4.06 0.68
N VAL A 87 9.92 -3.12 1.27
CA VAL A 87 8.84 -2.41 0.60
C VAL A 87 9.44 -1.27 -0.23
N THR A 88 9.21 -1.27 -1.54
CA THR A 88 9.80 -0.29 -2.47
C THR A 88 8.77 0.65 -3.09
N THR A 89 7.49 0.34 -2.92
CA THR A 89 6.37 1.13 -3.43
C THR A 89 5.20 1.04 -2.47
N VAL A 90 4.58 2.19 -2.14
CA VAL A 90 3.33 2.23 -1.37
C VAL A 90 2.32 3.15 -2.03
N VAL A 91 1.03 2.87 -1.82
CA VAL A 91 -0.08 3.80 -2.08
C VAL A 91 -0.69 4.13 -0.73
N SER A 92 -0.50 5.37 -0.27
CA SER A 92 -1.02 5.86 1.01
C SER A 92 -2.36 6.56 0.80
N GLU A 93 -3.26 6.37 1.74
CA GLU A 93 -4.56 7.03 1.78
C GLU A 93 -4.52 8.09 2.89
N PRO A 94 -4.35 9.41 2.58
CA PRO A 94 -4.02 10.44 3.56
C PRO A 94 -5.27 11.13 4.13
N HIS A 95 -6.31 10.38 4.51
CA HIS A 95 -7.57 10.96 4.98
C HIS A 95 -7.46 11.57 6.39
N GLU A 96 -6.57 11.10 7.24
CA GLU A 96 -6.33 11.70 8.56
C GLU A 96 -5.78 13.10 8.42
N MET A 97 -4.77 13.28 7.56
CA MET A 97 -4.23 14.61 7.27
C MET A 97 -5.28 15.49 6.59
N ALA A 98 -6.09 14.92 5.70
CA ALA A 98 -7.18 15.61 5.03
C ALA A 98 -8.27 16.05 6.02
N ASN A 99 -8.63 15.25 7.02
CA ASN A 99 -9.55 15.61 8.10
C ASN A 99 -9.07 16.82 8.92
N VAL A 100 -7.76 17.04 9.01
CA VAL A 100 -7.18 18.15 9.78
C VAL A 100 -6.94 19.38 8.92
N LYS A 101 -6.46 19.23 7.68
CA LYS A 101 -5.96 20.33 6.83
C LYS A 101 -6.57 20.36 5.43
N GLY A 102 -7.57 19.52 5.14
CA GLY A 102 -8.19 19.44 3.82
C GLY A 102 -7.19 19.09 2.72
N ILE A 103 -7.45 19.54 1.51
CA ILE A 103 -6.59 19.32 0.35
C ILE A 103 -5.13 19.79 0.57
N ARG A 104 -4.94 20.85 1.34
CA ARG A 104 -3.60 21.34 1.67
C ARG A 104 -2.79 20.31 2.45
N GLY A 105 -3.44 19.57 3.36
CA GLY A 105 -2.81 18.49 4.09
C GLY A 105 -2.26 17.41 3.17
N ILE A 106 -3.05 17.00 2.18
CA ILE A 106 -2.68 15.99 1.18
C ILE A 106 -1.47 16.48 0.34
N LEU A 107 -1.53 17.71 -0.17
CA LEU A 107 -0.45 18.28 -0.97
C LEU A 107 0.88 18.40 -0.20
N GLU A 108 0.80 18.68 1.10
CA GLU A 108 1.99 18.70 1.98
C GLU A 108 2.54 17.26 2.19
N MET A 109 1.69 16.25 2.35
CA MET A 109 2.12 14.84 2.41
C MET A 109 2.81 14.40 1.12
N ILE A 110 2.24 14.73 -0.05
CA ILE A 110 2.86 14.47 -1.35
C ILE A 110 4.23 15.16 -1.45
N SER A 111 4.33 16.40 -0.97
CA SER A 111 5.59 17.15 -0.98
C SER A 111 6.64 16.56 -0.05
N ALA A 112 6.22 16.10 1.14
CA ALA A 112 7.10 15.46 2.12
C ALA A 112 7.62 14.09 1.65
N ALA A 113 6.86 13.40 0.81
CA ALA A 113 7.23 12.09 0.26
C ALA A 113 8.39 12.14 -0.75
N LYS A 114 8.67 13.30 -1.36
CA LYS A 114 9.74 13.45 -2.38
C LYS A 114 11.14 13.08 -1.88
N ASN A 115 11.34 13.09 -0.57
CA ASN A 115 12.61 12.72 0.07
C ASN A 115 12.64 11.27 0.56
N ALA A 116 11.58 10.49 0.32
CA ALA A 116 11.55 9.09 0.69
C ALA A 116 12.47 8.24 -0.20
N PRO A 117 13.12 7.20 0.34
CA PRO A 117 13.97 6.31 -0.45
C PRO A 117 13.17 5.31 -1.31
N ILE A 118 11.84 5.29 -1.18
CA ILE A 118 10.90 4.45 -1.91
C ILE A 118 9.91 5.33 -2.68
N ASP A 119 9.13 4.74 -3.60
CA ASP A 119 8.04 5.47 -4.22
C ASP A 119 6.80 5.47 -3.31
N ILE A 120 6.27 6.66 -3.04
CA ILE A 120 5.04 6.85 -2.29
C ILE A 120 4.03 7.53 -3.21
N PHE A 121 2.99 6.80 -3.55
CA PHE A 121 1.82 7.28 -4.27
C PHE A 121 0.67 7.50 -3.29
N TYR A 122 -0.40 8.12 -3.77
CA TYR A 122 -1.54 8.49 -2.95
C TYR A 122 -2.87 8.11 -3.59
N GLY A 123 -3.83 7.72 -2.74
CA GLY A 123 -5.24 7.68 -3.07
C GLY A 123 -5.89 9.05 -2.84
N ILE A 124 -6.94 9.38 -3.59
CA ILE A 124 -7.80 10.54 -3.32
C ILE A 124 -8.69 10.19 -2.12
N PRO A 125 -8.55 10.81 -0.95
CA PRO A 125 -9.43 10.53 0.19
C PRO A 125 -10.82 11.11 -0.07
N SER A 126 -11.74 10.24 -0.43
CA SER A 126 -13.09 10.63 -0.86
C SER A 126 -14.09 10.79 0.27
N SER A 127 -13.74 10.33 1.46
CA SER A 127 -14.62 10.30 2.64
C SER A 127 -14.08 11.20 3.75
N VAL A 128 -14.04 12.52 3.48
CA VAL A 128 -13.58 13.55 4.44
C VAL A 128 -14.64 14.65 4.54
N PRO A 129 -15.43 14.65 5.61
CA PRO A 129 -15.50 13.67 6.70
C PRO A 129 -16.07 12.31 6.25
N SER A 130 -15.78 11.25 7.01
CA SER A 130 -16.24 9.88 6.67
C SER A 130 -17.74 9.69 6.79
N THR A 131 -18.44 10.50 7.59
CA THR A 131 -19.89 10.50 7.70
C THR A 131 -20.50 11.84 7.26
N SER A 132 -20.47 12.87 8.13
CA SER A 132 -20.93 14.21 7.80
C SER A 132 -20.42 15.24 8.80
N GLU A 133 -20.38 16.52 8.40
CA GLU A 133 -20.02 17.66 9.27
C GLU A 133 -20.93 17.81 10.51
N LYS A 134 -22.11 17.18 10.52
CA LYS A 134 -23.01 17.19 11.68
C LYS A 134 -22.62 16.17 12.75
N LEU A 135 -21.93 15.10 12.35
CA LEU A 135 -21.56 14.00 13.21
C LEU A 135 -20.09 14.02 13.58
N GLU A 136 -19.26 14.66 12.77
CA GLU A 136 -17.82 14.71 12.97
C GLU A 136 -17.30 16.15 13.06
N THR A 137 -16.33 16.36 13.94
CA THR A 137 -15.55 17.60 13.99
C THR A 137 -14.36 17.44 13.05
N THR A 138 -14.42 18.09 11.90
CA THR A 138 -13.35 18.06 10.91
C THR A 138 -12.75 19.45 10.69
N GLY A 139 -11.44 19.51 10.43
CA GLY A 139 -10.74 20.72 10.04
C GLY A 139 -10.67 20.92 8.52
N GLY A 140 -11.06 19.90 7.75
CA GLY A 140 -11.06 19.92 6.28
C GLY A 140 -12.22 19.12 5.68
N ILE A 141 -12.54 19.47 4.42
CA ILE A 141 -13.56 18.78 3.63
C ILE A 141 -12.94 18.52 2.25
N ILE A 142 -13.21 17.34 1.70
CA ILE A 142 -12.83 16.98 0.35
C ILE A 142 -14.10 16.83 -0.51
N ASP A 143 -14.43 17.90 -1.21
CA ASP A 143 -15.56 17.96 -2.14
C ASP A 143 -15.15 17.47 -3.55
N CYS A 144 -16.11 17.42 -4.47
CA CYS A 144 -15.88 16.99 -5.85
C CYS A 144 -14.84 17.85 -6.56
N SER A 145 -14.72 19.14 -6.25
CA SER A 145 -13.72 20.05 -6.84
C SER A 145 -12.33 19.74 -6.33
N ALA A 146 -12.18 19.47 -5.03
CA ALA A 146 -10.94 19.05 -4.42
C ALA A 146 -10.47 17.70 -4.96
N MET A 147 -11.37 16.72 -5.11
CA MET A 147 -11.06 15.42 -5.72
C MET A 147 -10.57 15.57 -7.16
N LYS A 148 -11.20 16.41 -7.98
CA LYS A 148 -10.76 16.70 -9.36
C LYS A 148 -9.39 17.37 -9.40
N HIS A 149 -9.09 18.25 -8.46
CA HIS A 149 -7.77 18.89 -8.37
C HIS A 149 -6.69 17.85 -8.02
N LEU A 150 -6.97 16.95 -7.05
CA LEU A 150 -6.04 15.89 -6.68
C LEU A 150 -5.79 14.88 -7.83
N LEU A 151 -6.77 14.67 -8.69
CA LEU A 151 -6.62 13.80 -9.86
C LEU A 151 -5.55 14.30 -10.86
N GLU A 152 -5.22 15.60 -10.83
CA GLU A 152 -4.18 16.21 -11.68
C GLU A 152 -2.77 16.00 -11.11
N GLU A 153 -2.64 15.59 -9.83
CA GLU A 153 -1.37 15.32 -9.20
C GLU A 153 -0.80 13.99 -9.71
N LYS A 154 0.44 14.01 -10.21
CA LYS A 154 1.09 12.83 -10.83
C LYS A 154 1.30 11.66 -9.88
N ASP A 155 1.41 11.93 -8.58
CA ASP A 155 1.66 10.94 -7.55
C ASP A 155 0.33 10.42 -6.94
N VAL A 156 -0.84 10.85 -7.48
CA VAL A 156 -2.17 10.35 -7.14
C VAL A 156 -2.61 9.33 -8.19
N VAL A 157 -2.94 8.10 -7.75
CA VAL A 157 -3.07 6.95 -8.66
C VAL A 157 -4.41 6.23 -8.58
N CYS A 158 -5.19 6.48 -7.54
CA CYS A 158 -6.52 5.86 -7.34
C CYS A 158 -7.45 6.81 -6.57
N VAL A 159 -8.72 6.48 -6.54
CA VAL A 159 -9.60 6.96 -5.46
C VAL A 159 -9.34 6.06 -4.27
N GLY A 160 -9.06 6.64 -3.12
CA GLY A 160 -8.88 5.94 -1.87
C GLY A 160 -10.19 5.34 -1.35
N GLU A 161 -10.16 4.81 -0.17
CA GLU A 161 -11.29 4.08 0.40
C GLU A 161 -12.58 4.90 0.50
N ILE A 162 -13.68 4.34 -0.01
CA ILE A 162 -15.00 4.94 0.10
C ILE A 162 -15.70 4.40 1.35
N MET A 163 -15.62 5.15 2.47
CA MET A 163 -16.17 4.75 3.78
C MET A 163 -17.66 4.98 3.94
N ASN A 164 -18.25 5.91 3.21
CA ASN A 164 -19.71 6.20 3.28
C ASN A 164 -20.55 5.25 2.41
N TYR A 165 -20.14 3.97 2.31
CA TYR A 165 -20.68 2.94 1.42
C TYR A 165 -22.20 2.72 1.54
N ARG A 166 -22.77 2.87 2.75
CA ARG A 166 -24.23 2.72 2.95
C ARG A 166 -25.03 3.88 2.38
N GLN A 167 -24.43 5.08 2.41
CA GLN A 167 -25.10 6.28 1.88
C GLN A 167 -25.02 6.32 0.36
N ILE A 168 -23.85 6.06 -0.21
CA ILE A 168 -23.64 6.15 -1.66
C ILE A 168 -24.51 5.20 -2.50
N ILE A 169 -24.90 4.05 -1.95
CA ILE A 169 -25.82 3.11 -2.64
C ILE A 169 -27.29 3.52 -2.55
N ARG A 170 -27.64 4.55 -1.76
CA ARG A 170 -29.00 5.02 -1.53
C ARG A 170 -29.24 6.43 -2.06
N GLU A 171 -28.21 7.25 -2.10
CA GLU A 171 -28.28 8.67 -2.44
C GLU A 171 -27.34 8.98 -3.61
N ASN A 172 -27.88 9.62 -4.65
CA ASN A 172 -27.14 9.94 -5.87
C ASN A 172 -26.57 11.37 -5.90
N ASP A 173 -26.87 12.20 -4.92
CA ASP A 173 -26.49 13.63 -4.90
C ASP A 173 -25.36 13.93 -3.89
N LEU A 174 -24.45 12.98 -3.71
CA LEU A 174 -23.27 13.17 -2.88
C LEU A 174 -22.10 13.70 -3.73
N GLU A 175 -21.17 14.40 -3.09
CA GLU A 175 -19.95 14.89 -3.74
C GLU A 175 -19.17 13.73 -4.39
N ILE A 176 -19.05 12.61 -3.70
CA ILE A 176 -18.42 11.41 -4.24
C ILE A 176 -19.20 10.82 -5.42
N SER A 177 -20.54 10.80 -5.38
CA SER A 177 -21.36 10.31 -6.50
C SER A 177 -21.12 11.12 -7.79
N ARG A 178 -21.06 12.45 -7.69
CA ARG A 178 -20.73 13.35 -8.80
C ARG A 178 -19.31 13.12 -9.33
N PHE A 179 -18.37 12.83 -8.43
CA PHE A 179 -16.99 12.53 -8.80
C PHE A 179 -16.87 11.17 -9.52
N LEU A 180 -17.58 10.14 -9.05
CA LEU A 180 -17.60 8.83 -9.72
C LEU A 180 -18.23 8.90 -11.12
N GLU A 181 -19.28 9.70 -11.29
CA GLU A 181 -19.86 9.96 -12.63
C GLU A 181 -18.85 10.65 -13.55
N TYR A 182 -18.10 11.62 -13.02
CA TYR A 182 -17.02 12.28 -13.75
C TYR A 182 -15.93 11.29 -14.16
N LEU A 183 -15.43 10.47 -13.23
CA LEU A 183 -14.42 9.44 -13.53
C LEU A 183 -14.90 8.45 -14.58
N LYS A 184 -16.11 7.96 -14.45
CA LYS A 184 -16.69 7.00 -15.42
C LYS A 184 -16.71 7.56 -16.84
N LYS A 185 -16.94 8.86 -17.00
CA LYS A 185 -17.02 9.53 -18.29
C LYS A 185 -15.65 9.90 -18.85
N ASP A 186 -14.82 10.54 -18.04
CA ASP A 186 -13.62 11.23 -18.52
C ASP A 186 -12.32 10.44 -18.21
N HIS A 187 -12.35 9.50 -17.23
CA HIS A 187 -11.21 8.66 -16.83
C HIS A 187 -11.62 7.18 -16.68
N PRO A 188 -12.16 6.53 -17.73
CA PRO A 188 -12.62 5.15 -17.65
C PRO A 188 -11.47 4.21 -17.26
N GLY A 189 -11.73 3.33 -16.28
CA GLY A 189 -10.73 2.39 -15.78
C GLY A 189 -9.82 2.95 -14.68
N TYR A 190 -10.07 4.15 -14.17
CA TYR A 190 -9.39 4.64 -12.98
C TYR A 190 -9.70 3.75 -11.78
N VAL A 191 -8.68 3.43 -10.97
CA VAL A 191 -8.83 2.52 -9.84
C VAL A 191 -9.62 3.21 -8.73
N ILE A 192 -10.61 2.50 -8.18
CA ILE A 192 -11.47 3.02 -7.10
C ILE A 192 -11.54 1.97 -6.01
N GLU A 193 -11.00 2.32 -4.84
CA GLU A 193 -10.97 1.45 -3.67
C GLU A 193 -12.17 1.71 -2.75
N GLY A 194 -12.58 0.67 -2.06
CA GLY A 194 -13.72 0.72 -1.17
C GLY A 194 -13.38 0.35 0.27
N HIS A 195 -14.30 0.71 1.15
CA HIS A 195 -14.32 0.34 2.55
C HIS A 195 -15.76 -0.03 2.91
N CYS A 196 -16.13 -1.29 2.70
CA CYS A 196 -17.54 -1.69 2.79
C CYS A 196 -17.77 -2.91 3.70
N PRO A 197 -17.48 -2.79 5.00
CA PRO A 197 -17.71 -3.89 5.94
C PRO A 197 -19.19 -4.30 5.97
N SER A 198 -19.44 -5.61 6.02
CA SER A 198 -20.79 -6.20 6.15
C SER A 198 -21.75 -5.91 4.98
N LEU A 199 -21.25 -5.41 3.84
CA LEU A 199 -22.08 -5.21 2.65
C LEU A 199 -22.19 -6.52 1.86
N LEU A 200 -23.44 -6.95 1.59
CA LEU A 200 -23.75 -8.24 0.95
C LEU A 200 -24.83 -8.10 -0.10
N ASP A 201 -25.01 -9.14 -0.90
CA ASP A 201 -26.11 -9.34 -1.84
C ASP A 201 -26.31 -8.13 -2.79
N LEU A 202 -27.56 -7.65 -2.89
CA LEU A 202 -27.92 -6.56 -3.79
C LEU A 202 -27.21 -5.25 -3.44
N ASP A 203 -26.93 -4.98 -2.18
CA ASP A 203 -26.24 -3.74 -1.78
C ASP A 203 -24.76 -3.79 -2.15
N LEU A 204 -24.11 -4.95 -2.06
CA LEU A 204 -22.77 -5.16 -2.61
C LEU A 204 -22.76 -4.98 -4.15
N ALA A 205 -23.75 -5.57 -4.83
CA ALA A 205 -23.86 -5.41 -6.28
C ALA A 205 -24.05 -3.95 -6.71
N LYS A 206 -24.84 -3.16 -5.97
CA LYS A 206 -24.99 -1.72 -6.22
C LYS A 206 -23.67 -0.96 -6.04
N PHE A 207 -22.91 -1.28 -4.99
CA PHE A 207 -21.62 -0.66 -4.71
C PHE A 207 -20.63 -0.93 -5.85
N LEU A 208 -20.50 -2.19 -6.26
CA LEU A 208 -19.68 -2.58 -7.41
C LEU A 208 -20.14 -1.91 -8.73
N TYR A 209 -21.46 -1.76 -8.93
CA TYR A 209 -22.03 -1.12 -10.13
C TYR A 209 -21.64 0.37 -10.25
N LEU A 210 -21.32 1.02 -9.14
CA LEU A 210 -20.76 2.39 -9.13
C LEU A 210 -19.32 2.43 -9.63
N GLY A 211 -18.66 1.27 -9.78
CA GLY A 211 -17.26 1.15 -10.22
C GLY A 211 -16.25 0.91 -9.10
N ILE A 212 -16.71 0.80 -7.85
CA ILE A 212 -15.88 0.58 -6.68
C ILE A 212 -15.62 -0.92 -6.55
N ASN A 213 -14.40 -1.37 -6.82
CA ASN A 213 -14.11 -2.78 -7.02
C ASN A 213 -12.87 -3.30 -6.27
N GLY A 214 -12.45 -2.63 -5.20
CA GLY A 214 -11.48 -3.10 -4.19
C GLY A 214 -12.06 -3.01 -2.79
N ASP A 215 -11.60 -3.83 -1.87
CA ASP A 215 -11.99 -3.77 -0.45
C ASP A 215 -10.97 -4.49 0.43
N HIS A 216 -10.55 -3.83 1.51
CA HIS A 216 -9.55 -4.31 2.47
C HIS A 216 -10.13 -4.59 3.86
N THR A 217 -11.44 -4.32 4.07
CA THR A 217 -12.04 -4.37 5.41
C THR A 217 -12.11 -5.78 5.97
N GLU A 218 -12.32 -5.90 7.31
CA GLU A 218 -12.44 -7.19 7.94
C GLU A 218 -13.74 -7.91 7.54
N HIS A 219 -13.60 -9.17 7.09
CA HIS A 219 -14.70 -9.98 6.57
C HIS A 219 -14.74 -11.38 7.18
N THR A 220 -15.94 -11.96 7.14
CA THR A 220 -16.16 -13.41 7.25
C THR A 220 -15.83 -14.08 5.92
N LEU A 221 -15.64 -15.40 5.93
CA LEU A 221 -15.43 -16.19 4.71
C LEU A 221 -16.57 -16.01 3.68
N GLU A 222 -17.82 -15.90 4.14
CA GLU A 222 -18.97 -15.71 3.25
C GLU A 222 -18.93 -14.36 2.56
N GLU A 223 -18.55 -13.30 3.27
CA GLU A 223 -18.38 -11.97 2.70
C GLU A 223 -17.24 -11.93 1.67
N VAL A 224 -16.13 -12.63 1.93
CA VAL A 224 -15.02 -12.78 0.96
C VAL A 224 -15.48 -13.48 -0.30
N LYS A 225 -16.22 -14.59 -0.17
CA LYS A 225 -16.77 -15.32 -1.32
C LYS A 225 -17.62 -14.42 -2.21
N GLN A 226 -18.58 -13.71 -1.62
CA GLN A 226 -19.47 -12.83 -2.41
C GLN A 226 -18.69 -11.72 -3.12
N ARG A 227 -17.64 -11.14 -2.49
CA ARG A 227 -16.80 -10.12 -3.13
C ARG A 227 -16.09 -10.67 -4.35
N ILE A 228 -15.40 -11.79 -4.19
CA ILE A 228 -14.64 -12.42 -5.27
C ILE A 228 -15.58 -12.91 -6.40
N GLU A 229 -16.69 -13.55 -6.06
CA GLU A 229 -17.69 -14.04 -7.03
C GLU A 229 -18.30 -12.89 -7.84
N ASN A 230 -18.39 -11.69 -7.28
CA ASN A 230 -18.86 -10.49 -7.96
C ASN A 230 -17.72 -9.68 -8.63
N GLY A 231 -16.48 -10.17 -8.64
CA GLY A 231 -15.37 -9.54 -9.34
C GLY A 231 -14.67 -8.41 -8.58
N MET A 232 -14.85 -8.34 -7.27
CA MET A 232 -14.14 -7.39 -6.41
C MET A 232 -12.71 -7.88 -6.14
N PHE A 233 -11.74 -7.00 -6.27
CA PHE A 233 -10.36 -7.27 -5.85
C PHE A 233 -10.28 -7.28 -4.33
N PHE A 234 -9.60 -8.28 -3.77
CA PHE A 234 -9.58 -8.51 -2.35
C PHE A 234 -8.20 -8.18 -1.75
N GLU A 235 -8.18 -7.25 -0.82
CA GLU A 235 -6.97 -6.78 -0.16
C GLU A 235 -6.88 -7.37 1.24
N ILE A 236 -5.82 -8.15 1.49
CA ILE A 236 -5.63 -8.97 2.68
C ILE A 236 -4.77 -8.20 3.68
N GLN A 237 -5.39 -7.59 4.67
CA GLN A 237 -4.70 -7.00 5.81
C GLN A 237 -4.54 -8.01 6.96
N ASP A 238 -3.85 -7.65 8.03
CA ASP A 238 -3.56 -8.53 9.18
C ASP A 238 -4.81 -9.18 9.81
N LYS A 239 -5.90 -8.41 9.96
CA LYS A 239 -7.19 -8.91 10.51
C LYS A 239 -7.86 -9.95 9.61
N MET A 240 -7.45 -10.04 8.34
CA MET A 240 -7.96 -10.98 7.34
C MET A 240 -7.13 -12.27 7.23
N LEU A 241 -6.03 -12.37 7.96
CA LEU A 241 -5.22 -13.59 8.04
C LEU A 241 -5.92 -14.63 8.92
N LYS A 242 -7.00 -15.22 8.37
CA LYS A 242 -7.81 -16.28 8.98
C LYS A 242 -7.60 -17.58 8.21
N PRO A 243 -7.36 -18.72 8.88
CA PRO A 243 -7.07 -20.00 8.20
C PRO A 243 -8.06 -20.33 7.09
N GLU A 244 -9.37 -20.18 7.36
CA GLU A 244 -10.43 -20.50 6.40
C GLU A 244 -10.44 -19.60 5.16
N ILE A 245 -9.99 -18.36 5.28
CA ILE A 245 -9.89 -17.42 4.15
C ILE A 245 -8.67 -17.75 3.30
N LEU A 246 -7.51 -17.95 3.94
CA LEU A 246 -6.28 -18.33 3.25
C LEU A 246 -6.44 -19.67 2.53
N GLU A 247 -7.09 -20.65 3.18
CA GLU A 247 -7.40 -21.94 2.58
C GLU A 247 -8.32 -21.80 1.36
N TYR A 248 -9.38 -20.99 1.43
CA TYR A 248 -10.28 -20.71 0.31
C TYR A 248 -9.54 -20.09 -0.89
N ILE A 249 -8.67 -19.12 -0.65
CA ILE A 249 -7.86 -18.50 -1.71
C ILE A 249 -6.95 -19.54 -2.37
N CYS A 250 -6.27 -20.37 -1.58
CA CYS A 250 -5.36 -21.38 -2.07
C CYS A 250 -6.08 -22.48 -2.86
N GLN A 251 -7.18 -23.01 -2.33
CA GLN A 251 -7.95 -24.09 -2.98
C GLN A 251 -8.53 -23.67 -4.32
N ASN A 252 -8.94 -22.41 -4.46
CA ASN A 252 -9.51 -21.86 -5.68
C ASN A 252 -8.48 -21.12 -6.56
N GLN A 253 -7.20 -21.09 -6.16
CA GLN A 253 -6.10 -20.43 -6.88
C GLN A 253 -6.38 -18.96 -7.21
N LEU A 254 -6.93 -18.20 -6.27
CA LEU A 254 -7.42 -16.83 -6.47
C LEU A 254 -6.33 -15.75 -6.37
N TYR A 255 -5.08 -16.12 -6.60
CA TYR A 255 -3.91 -15.27 -6.39
C TYR A 255 -3.85 -14.02 -7.27
N GLU A 256 -4.51 -14.02 -8.45
CA GLU A 256 -4.60 -12.86 -9.33
C GLU A 256 -5.64 -11.83 -8.88
N TYR A 257 -6.52 -12.21 -7.94
CA TYR A 257 -7.65 -11.39 -7.48
C TYR A 257 -7.46 -10.86 -6.08
N CYS A 258 -6.26 -11.00 -5.54
CA CYS A 258 -5.94 -10.47 -4.21
C CYS A 258 -4.51 -9.93 -4.11
N SER A 259 -4.28 -9.08 -3.13
CA SER A 259 -2.96 -8.64 -2.68
C SER A 259 -2.91 -8.57 -1.17
N PHE A 260 -1.70 -8.56 -0.60
CA PHE A 260 -1.51 -8.17 0.79
C PHE A 260 -1.40 -6.65 0.88
N VAL A 261 -1.96 -6.08 1.95
CA VAL A 261 -1.90 -4.66 2.29
C VAL A 261 -1.67 -4.49 3.79
N THR A 262 -1.20 -3.33 4.19
CA THR A 262 -0.89 -3.07 5.60
C THR A 262 -2.10 -2.49 6.34
N ASP A 263 -2.84 -1.55 5.74
CA ASP A 263 -3.83 -0.71 6.40
C ASP A 263 -3.16 0.14 7.51
N ASP A 264 -3.74 0.27 8.68
CA ASP A 264 -3.15 0.96 9.82
C ASP A 264 -1.95 0.22 10.40
N THR A 265 -0.82 0.91 10.54
CA THR A 265 0.36 0.38 11.22
C THR A 265 0.84 1.35 12.28
N MET A 266 0.79 0.94 13.55
CA MET A 266 1.27 1.74 14.67
C MET A 266 2.81 1.86 14.66
N ALA A 267 3.33 2.90 15.29
CA ALA A 267 4.75 3.22 15.31
C ALA A 267 5.65 2.10 15.85
N ASP A 268 5.20 1.40 16.89
CA ASP A 268 5.89 0.27 17.50
C ASP A 268 5.95 -0.93 16.55
N VAL A 269 4.84 -1.26 15.90
CA VAL A 269 4.77 -2.34 14.90
C VAL A 269 5.66 -2.03 13.71
N LEU A 270 5.58 -0.81 13.17
CA LEU A 270 6.45 -0.36 12.07
C LEU A 270 7.93 -0.52 12.43
N TYR A 271 8.32 -0.15 13.65
CA TYR A 271 9.70 -0.20 14.09
C TYR A 271 10.20 -1.63 14.35
N GLU A 272 9.40 -2.46 15.01
CA GLU A 272 9.82 -3.78 15.47
C GLU A 272 9.66 -4.87 14.40
N GLN A 273 8.63 -4.77 13.57
CA GLN A 273 8.21 -5.84 12.65
C GLN A 273 8.30 -5.43 11.18
N GLY A 274 8.20 -4.13 10.91
CA GLY A 274 8.03 -3.57 9.57
C GLY A 274 6.56 -3.54 9.15
N PRO A 275 6.25 -2.93 8.00
CA PRO A 275 4.87 -2.81 7.50
C PRO A 275 4.43 -4.10 6.76
N LEU A 276 4.30 -4.05 5.44
CA LEU A 276 3.77 -5.15 4.61
C LEU A 276 4.52 -6.48 4.76
N ASN A 277 5.84 -6.45 4.95
CA ASN A 277 6.64 -7.67 5.14
C ASN A 277 6.14 -8.51 6.33
N ALA A 278 5.67 -7.86 7.42
CA ALA A 278 5.13 -8.56 8.57
C ALA A 278 3.80 -9.28 8.25
N VAL A 279 2.91 -8.63 7.51
CA VAL A 279 1.63 -9.22 7.06
C VAL A 279 1.89 -10.43 6.17
N VAL A 280 2.79 -10.29 5.19
CA VAL A 280 3.14 -11.38 4.26
C VAL A 280 3.85 -12.52 4.98
N GLN A 281 4.76 -12.23 5.92
CA GLN A 281 5.42 -13.24 6.74
C GLN A 281 4.41 -14.05 7.56
N LYS A 282 3.47 -13.37 8.21
CA LYS A 282 2.42 -14.04 8.98
C LYS A 282 1.55 -14.96 8.11
N ALA A 283 1.22 -14.55 6.88
CA ALA A 283 0.51 -15.41 5.94
C ALA A 283 1.32 -16.69 5.59
N ILE A 284 2.62 -16.56 5.33
CA ILE A 284 3.53 -17.69 5.07
C ILE A 284 3.58 -18.62 6.29
N ASP A 285 3.73 -18.07 7.49
CA ASP A 285 3.78 -18.84 8.74
C ASP A 285 2.47 -19.59 9.02
N MET A 286 1.34 -19.07 8.52
CA MET A 286 0.02 -19.74 8.56
C MET A 286 -0.18 -20.77 7.44
N GLY A 287 0.83 -21.01 6.59
CA GLY A 287 0.81 -22.02 5.53
C GLY A 287 0.38 -21.53 4.14
N PHE A 288 0.25 -20.20 3.93
CA PHE A 288 0.09 -19.68 2.58
C PHE A 288 1.34 -19.98 1.75
N PRO A 289 1.23 -20.52 0.52
CA PRO A 289 2.40 -20.89 -0.28
C PRO A 289 3.32 -19.70 -0.53
N MET A 290 4.59 -19.82 -0.18
CA MET A 290 5.58 -18.74 -0.18
C MET A 290 5.70 -18.04 -1.54
N GLU A 291 5.80 -18.80 -2.66
CA GLU A 291 5.87 -18.21 -4.00
C GLU A 291 4.61 -17.43 -4.36
N GLN A 292 3.46 -17.87 -3.89
CA GLN A 292 2.20 -17.16 -4.10
C GLN A 292 2.10 -15.91 -3.20
N ALA A 293 2.61 -15.99 -1.97
CA ALA A 293 2.69 -14.82 -1.09
C ALA A 293 3.57 -13.72 -1.70
N ILE A 294 4.74 -14.08 -2.22
CA ILE A 294 5.60 -13.14 -2.95
C ILE A 294 4.87 -12.57 -4.17
N TYR A 295 4.16 -13.39 -4.93
CA TYR A 295 3.38 -12.96 -6.09
C TYR A 295 2.29 -11.94 -5.71
N CYS A 296 1.51 -12.24 -4.66
CA CYS A 296 0.45 -11.36 -4.15
C CYS A 296 0.96 -10.11 -3.42
N ALA A 297 2.24 -10.05 -3.07
CA ALA A 297 2.85 -8.88 -2.44
C ALA A 297 3.71 -8.03 -3.42
N THR A 298 3.87 -8.47 -4.68
CA THR A 298 4.73 -7.79 -5.64
C THR A 298 4.03 -7.54 -6.98
N TYR A 299 3.57 -8.59 -7.65
CA TYR A 299 3.04 -8.50 -9.00
C TYR A 299 1.57 -8.08 -9.04
N THR A 300 0.70 -8.74 -8.27
CA THR A 300 -0.75 -8.45 -8.30
C THR A 300 -1.09 -7.03 -7.84
N PRO A 301 -0.49 -6.47 -6.76
CA PRO A 301 -0.76 -5.08 -6.40
C PRO A 301 -0.33 -4.11 -7.50
N CYS A 302 0.80 -4.38 -8.18
CA CYS A 302 1.22 -3.56 -9.31
C CYS A 302 0.25 -3.65 -10.50
N GLN A 303 -0.31 -4.84 -10.79
CA GLN A 303 -1.32 -4.97 -11.84
C GLN A 303 -2.61 -4.23 -11.46
N ARG A 304 -3.02 -4.31 -10.19
CA ARG A 304 -4.19 -3.60 -9.67
C ARG A 304 -4.08 -2.08 -9.86
N MET A 305 -2.94 -1.50 -9.50
CA MET A 305 -2.69 -0.05 -9.57
C MET A 305 -2.16 0.42 -10.94
N HIS A 306 -2.18 -0.44 -11.96
CA HIS A 306 -1.65 -0.14 -13.30
C HIS A 306 -0.16 0.26 -13.31
N PHE A 307 0.61 -0.19 -12.33
CA PHE A 307 2.07 0.01 -12.27
C PHE A 307 2.78 -1.03 -13.14
N TYR A 308 2.67 -0.86 -14.46
CA TYR A 308 3.25 -1.82 -15.41
C TYR A 308 4.77 -1.75 -15.54
N ASP A 309 5.41 -0.82 -14.86
CA ASP A 309 6.86 -0.61 -14.87
C ASP A 309 7.61 -1.35 -13.75
N ARG A 310 6.91 -2.01 -12.82
CA ARG A 310 7.46 -2.65 -11.62
C ARG A 310 6.77 -3.98 -11.26
N GLY A 311 7.06 -4.55 -10.08
CA GLY A 311 6.40 -5.75 -9.55
C GLY A 311 6.91 -7.08 -10.11
N ALA A 312 7.87 -7.06 -11.03
CA ALA A 312 8.50 -8.27 -11.56
C ALA A 312 9.95 -8.02 -11.94
N ILE A 313 10.81 -9.05 -11.81
CA ILE A 313 12.18 -9.01 -12.32
C ILE A 313 12.13 -9.40 -13.78
N ALA A 314 12.06 -8.39 -14.67
CA ALA A 314 11.96 -8.58 -16.10
C ALA A 314 12.55 -7.37 -16.85
N PRO A 315 13.13 -7.56 -18.06
CA PRO A 315 13.69 -6.46 -18.84
C PRO A 315 12.72 -5.30 -19.04
N GLY A 316 13.22 -4.07 -18.81
CA GLY A 316 12.47 -2.83 -18.93
C GLY A 316 11.71 -2.39 -17.67
N LYS A 317 11.53 -3.27 -16.68
CA LYS A 317 10.95 -2.90 -15.39
C LYS A 317 11.99 -2.27 -14.47
N LEU A 318 11.52 -1.41 -13.54
CA LEU A 318 12.35 -0.79 -12.52
C LEU A 318 13.10 -1.86 -11.71
N ALA A 319 14.38 -1.62 -11.48
CA ALA A 319 15.23 -2.55 -10.74
C ALA A 319 15.03 -2.38 -9.21
N ASP A 320 13.79 -2.60 -8.78
CA ASP A 320 13.35 -2.62 -7.38
C ASP A 320 13.32 -4.07 -6.92
N PHE A 321 14.23 -4.44 -6.02
CA PHE A 321 14.34 -5.83 -5.58
C PHE A 321 14.99 -5.93 -4.21
N MET A 322 14.81 -7.09 -3.58
CA MET A 322 15.55 -7.45 -2.38
C MET A 322 16.24 -8.81 -2.51
N LEU A 323 17.31 -8.97 -1.76
CA LEU A 323 18.04 -10.22 -1.60
C LEU A 323 17.68 -10.84 -0.24
N LEU A 324 17.29 -12.12 -0.25
CA LEU A 324 16.94 -12.90 0.92
C LEU A 324 17.85 -14.11 1.02
N LYS A 325 18.22 -14.47 2.25
CA LYS A 325 18.94 -15.72 2.51
C LYS A 325 18.02 -16.93 2.37
N ASP A 326 16.80 -16.80 2.86
CA ASP A 326 15.72 -17.78 2.80
C ASP A 326 14.43 -17.08 2.36
N PRO A 327 13.76 -17.50 1.29
CA PRO A 327 12.57 -16.83 0.79
C PRO A 327 11.32 -17.06 1.66
N SER A 328 11.36 -18.03 2.57
CA SER A 328 10.31 -18.23 3.58
C SER A 328 10.42 -17.26 4.77
N VAL A 329 11.52 -16.50 4.82
CA VAL A 329 11.78 -15.49 5.86
C VAL A 329 12.00 -14.14 5.18
N LEU A 330 10.99 -13.28 5.21
CA LEU A 330 11.00 -11.97 4.55
C LEU A 330 11.82 -10.93 5.33
N LYS A 331 13.08 -11.28 5.59
CA LYS A 331 14.06 -10.41 6.22
C LYS A 331 15.18 -10.12 5.22
N PRO A 332 15.23 -8.90 4.65
CA PRO A 332 16.20 -8.58 3.63
C PRO A 332 17.65 -8.62 4.13
N GLU A 333 18.57 -9.16 3.31
CA GLU A 333 20.02 -8.95 3.45
C GLU A 333 20.42 -7.62 2.75
N ALA A 334 19.71 -7.26 1.66
CA ALA A 334 19.86 -5.98 0.99
C ALA A 334 18.58 -5.64 0.20
N VAL A 335 18.30 -4.35 0.07
CA VAL A 335 17.18 -3.81 -0.73
C VAL A 335 17.70 -2.77 -1.70
N PHE A 336 17.19 -2.85 -2.93
CA PHE A 336 17.58 -1.97 -4.03
C PHE A 336 16.36 -1.26 -4.60
N LYS A 337 16.52 0.04 -4.82
CA LYS A 337 15.55 0.88 -5.51
C LYS A 337 16.20 1.43 -6.79
N ASN A 338 15.59 1.17 -7.95
CA ASN A 338 16.17 1.53 -9.26
C ASN A 338 17.63 1.01 -9.45
N GLY A 339 17.93 -0.16 -8.89
CA GLY A 339 19.27 -0.74 -8.93
C GLY A 339 20.31 -0.12 -7.99
N VAL A 340 19.90 0.86 -7.17
CA VAL A 340 20.73 1.48 -6.14
C VAL A 340 20.39 0.89 -4.77
N PRO A 341 21.37 0.47 -3.96
CA PRO A 341 21.08 -0.04 -2.63
C PRO A 341 20.50 1.06 -1.74
N ILE A 342 19.36 0.76 -1.07
CA ILE A 342 18.74 1.62 -0.05
C ILE A 342 18.86 1.01 1.34
N TYR A 343 19.20 -0.27 1.43
CA TYR A 343 19.45 -0.99 2.66
C TYR A 343 20.45 -2.13 2.41
N ALA A 344 21.40 -2.32 3.35
CA ALA A 344 22.24 -3.51 3.44
C ALA A 344 22.50 -3.80 4.92
N LYS A 345 22.30 -5.05 5.32
CA LYS A 345 22.29 -5.49 6.72
C LYS A 345 23.60 -5.22 7.47
N ASP A 346 24.75 -5.41 6.80
CA ASP A 346 26.07 -5.32 7.40
C ASP A 346 26.75 -3.94 7.15
N GLU A 347 26.03 -3.02 6.50
CA GLU A 347 26.52 -1.67 6.24
C GLU A 347 25.90 -0.64 7.20
N PRO A 348 26.60 0.47 7.50
CA PRO A 348 26.00 1.56 8.24
C PRO A 348 24.72 2.02 7.52
N GLN A 349 23.62 2.11 8.24
CA GLN A 349 22.37 2.61 7.69
C GLN A 349 22.61 3.93 6.99
N LEU A 350 22.17 4.04 5.73
CA LEU A 350 22.22 5.31 5.01
C LEU A 350 21.49 6.37 5.85
N PRO A 351 22.15 7.48 6.19
CA PRO A 351 21.47 8.54 6.91
C PRO A 351 20.28 8.97 6.05
N LEU A 352 19.11 9.17 6.67
CA LEU A 352 18.10 10.00 6.05
C LEU A 352 18.81 11.26 5.59
N SER A 353 18.77 11.58 4.30
CA SER A 353 19.36 12.81 3.79
C SER A 353 18.91 13.94 4.72
N ALA A 354 19.81 14.81 5.13
CA ALA A 354 19.57 15.78 6.20
C ALA A 354 18.48 16.84 5.88
N SER A 355 17.78 16.73 4.77
CA SER A 355 16.59 17.55 4.48
C SER A 355 15.36 16.89 5.11
N THR A 356 15.19 17.08 6.40
CA THR A 356 13.90 16.88 7.04
C THR A 356 12.92 17.85 6.37
N TYR A 357 11.83 17.31 5.79
CA TYR A 357 10.74 18.15 5.31
C TYR A 357 10.12 18.88 6.51
N GLU A 358 10.04 20.19 6.44
CA GLU A 358 9.38 21.00 7.47
C GLU A 358 7.97 21.36 6.99
N PHE A 359 6.97 20.84 7.69
CA PHE A 359 5.59 21.25 7.45
C PHE A 359 5.42 22.74 7.82
N PRO A 360 4.48 23.46 7.18
CA PRO A 360 4.14 24.82 7.56
C PRO A 360 3.81 24.97 9.05
N ALA A 361 4.19 26.09 9.66
CA ALA A 361 4.11 26.29 11.12
C ALA A 361 2.72 26.06 11.72
N ASP A 362 1.65 26.28 10.93
CA ASP A 362 0.27 26.06 11.35
C ASP A 362 -0.12 24.56 11.45
N PHE A 363 0.67 23.66 10.85
CA PHE A 363 0.48 22.21 11.01
C PHE A 363 0.80 21.75 12.43
N TYR A 364 1.77 22.38 13.07
CA TYR A 364 2.16 22.09 14.45
C TYR A 364 1.21 22.70 15.52
N ARG A 365 0.17 23.43 15.08
CA ARG A 365 -0.81 24.10 15.93
C ARG A 365 -2.24 23.87 15.43
N SER A 366 -2.51 22.68 14.93
CA SER A 366 -3.80 22.32 14.33
C SER A 366 -4.92 22.14 15.36
N VAL A 367 -4.57 21.75 16.59
CA VAL A 367 -5.54 21.54 17.66
C VAL A 367 -5.58 22.79 18.55
N GLN A 368 -6.79 23.36 18.69
CA GLN A 368 -7.06 24.48 19.59
C GLN A 368 -8.06 24.02 20.65
N LEU A 369 -7.54 23.73 21.83
CA LEU A 369 -8.39 23.35 22.95
C LEU A 369 -8.94 24.59 23.66
N PRO A 370 -10.23 24.59 24.05
CA PRO A 370 -10.74 25.57 24.98
C PRO A 370 -10.06 25.41 26.36
N GLU A 371 -10.23 26.37 27.23
CA GLU A 371 -9.80 26.20 28.62
C GLU A 371 -10.58 25.02 29.27
N ILE A 372 -9.84 23.99 29.71
CA ILE A 372 -10.39 22.74 30.21
C ILE A 372 -10.25 22.70 31.72
N PHE A 373 -11.35 22.47 32.44
CA PHE A 373 -11.42 22.36 33.90
C PHE A 373 -11.75 20.92 34.32
N LEU A 374 -11.37 20.55 35.54
CA LEU A 374 -11.65 19.24 36.10
C LEU A 374 -13.15 18.86 36.05
N LYS A 375 -14.03 19.85 36.18
CA LYS A 375 -15.50 19.69 36.08
C LYS A 375 -15.97 19.19 34.70
N ASP A 376 -15.22 19.48 33.65
CA ASP A 376 -15.58 19.09 32.27
C ASP A 376 -15.42 17.58 32.05
N PHE A 377 -14.70 16.88 32.93
CA PHE A 377 -14.56 15.43 32.96
C PHE A 377 -15.53 14.76 33.96
N GLN A 378 -16.36 15.53 34.65
CA GLN A 378 -17.32 14.98 35.60
C GLN A 378 -18.63 14.64 34.89
N VAL A 379 -18.94 13.36 34.84
CA VAL A 379 -20.23 12.85 34.34
C VAL A 379 -21.13 12.64 35.56
N ASN A 380 -22.13 13.50 35.75
CA ASN A 380 -22.98 13.49 36.94
C ASN A 380 -23.89 12.27 37.05
N GLU A 381 -24.33 11.68 35.92
CA GLU A 381 -25.01 10.38 35.86
C GLU A 381 -24.86 9.74 34.50
N ILE A 382 -24.41 8.49 34.47
CA ILE A 382 -24.48 7.65 33.28
C ILE A 382 -25.70 6.77 33.41
N GLY A 383 -26.75 7.06 32.68
CA GLY A 383 -27.95 6.22 32.64
C GLY A 383 -27.63 4.81 32.12
N ARG A 384 -28.35 3.78 32.60
CA ARG A 384 -28.15 2.38 32.19
C ARG A 384 -28.25 2.14 30.66
N ALA A 385 -28.87 3.04 29.94
CA ALA A 385 -28.98 2.95 28.47
C ALA A 385 -27.69 3.29 27.73
N SER A 386 -26.86 4.22 28.23
CA SER A 386 -25.61 4.64 27.60
C SER A 386 -24.51 3.58 27.63
N CYS A 387 -24.63 2.56 28.49
CA CYS A 387 -23.70 1.43 28.54
C CYS A 387 -23.99 0.33 27.49
N ARG A 388 -25.15 0.37 26.81
CA ARG A 388 -25.52 -0.62 25.77
C ARG A 388 -25.25 -0.17 24.36
N GLU A 389 -24.98 1.11 24.13
CA GLU A 389 -24.72 1.66 22.79
C GLU A 389 -23.24 1.78 22.43
N ARG A 390 -22.35 1.26 23.29
CA ARG A 390 -20.92 1.19 23.02
C ARG A 390 -20.48 -0.27 22.89
N VAL A 391 -21.01 -0.96 21.92
CA VAL A 391 -20.44 -2.22 21.41
C VAL A 391 -20.43 -2.10 19.89
#